data_9fef195144e606daae83dcafc885e48e
#
_entry.id   9fef195144e606daae83dcafc885e48e
#
_cell.length_a   1.000
_cell.length_b   1.000
_cell.length_c   1.000
_cell.angle_alpha   90.00
_cell.angle_beta   90.00
_cell.angle_gamma   90.00
#
_symmetry.space_group_name_H-M   'P 1'
#
loop_
_entity.id
_entity.type
_entity.pdbx_description
1 polymer ?
#
loop_
_entity_poly.entity_id
_entity_poly.type
_entity_poly.pdbx_seq_one_letter_code
_entity_poly.pdbx_strand_id
1 'polypeptide(L)'
;ALMTAIIVVLQVVASFVKFGPFTITLALAPILIGAALYGPKAGACLGGVFGAVVLLACILGWDPGGAILWNANPFLTALVCLGKGILAGLAAGLVYRAIAWGGKSHSSGRMLGGSIAAGIVSPVVNTGLFLLGLFFLFPTYLEAWATGAGQTVITYMIFTMVSINFVLELLINLVLSTVIVRVVSARSHS
;
A
#
# COMPACT_ATOMS: atom_id res chain seq x y z
N ALA A 1 -15.29 -7.39 8.49
CA ALA A 1 -15.40 -6.43 9.61
C ALA A 1 -14.05 -6.25 10.35
N LEU A 2 -13.44 -7.31 10.92
CA LEU A 2 -12.21 -7.19 11.73
C LEU A 2 -11.03 -6.60 10.94
N MET A 3 -10.72 -7.13 9.75
CA MET A 3 -9.60 -6.63 8.92
C MET A 3 -9.81 -5.17 8.52
N THR A 4 -11.03 -4.77 8.20
CA THR A 4 -11.40 -3.38 7.90
C THR A 4 -11.10 -2.47 9.09
N ALA A 5 -11.51 -2.86 10.30
CA ALA A 5 -11.24 -2.09 11.51
C ALA A 5 -9.74 -1.94 11.78
N ILE A 6 -8.98 -3.02 11.63
CA ILE A 6 -7.50 -2.99 11.79
C ILE A 6 -6.86 -2.02 10.78
N ILE A 7 -7.28 -2.06 9.52
CA ILE A 7 -6.78 -1.16 8.47
C ILE A 7 -7.05 0.30 8.84
N VAL A 8 -8.29 0.61 9.25
CA VAL A 8 -8.68 1.97 9.63
C VAL A 8 -7.83 2.46 10.80
N VAL A 9 -7.73 1.67 11.88
CA VAL A 9 -6.95 2.06 13.07
C VAL A 9 -5.46 2.24 12.72
N LEU A 10 -4.85 1.28 12.03
CA LEU A 10 -3.43 1.36 11.66
C LEU A 10 -3.15 2.56 10.75
N GLN A 11 -4.01 2.84 9.78
CA GLN A 11 -3.77 3.96 8.87
C GLN A 11 -4.04 5.30 9.53
N VAL A 12 -5.03 5.41 10.41
CA VAL A 12 -5.24 6.62 11.21
C VAL A 12 -4.03 6.90 12.11
N VAL A 13 -3.51 5.89 12.81
CA VAL A 13 -2.28 6.03 13.61
C VAL A 13 -1.09 6.41 12.73
N ALA A 14 -0.93 5.76 11.60
CA ALA A 14 0.14 6.04 10.64
C ALA A 14 0.09 7.48 10.09
N SER A 15 -1.10 8.07 9.99
CA SER A 15 -1.27 9.46 9.51
C SER A 15 -0.63 10.50 10.44
N PHE A 16 -0.31 10.15 11.69
CA PHE A 16 0.42 11.02 12.60
C PHE A 16 1.94 10.83 12.53
N VAL A 17 2.43 9.79 11.85
CA VAL A 17 3.86 9.53 11.64
C VAL A 17 4.23 9.98 10.23
N LYS A 18 5.10 10.99 10.13
CA LYS A 18 5.45 11.66 8.88
C LYS A 18 6.92 11.44 8.53
N PHE A 19 7.17 11.12 7.27
CA PHE A 19 8.49 11.13 6.65
C PHE A 19 8.42 11.97 5.38
N GLY A 20 9.00 13.17 5.42
CA GLY A 20 8.84 14.15 4.35
C GLY A 20 7.42 14.73 4.27
N PRO A 21 6.91 15.04 3.08
CA PRO A 21 5.59 15.65 2.90
C PRO A 21 4.41 14.70 3.07
N PHE A 22 4.67 13.39 3.11
CA PHE A 22 3.63 12.35 3.19
C PHE A 22 3.73 11.51 4.45
N THR A 23 2.61 10.86 4.79
CA THR A 23 2.50 9.95 5.92
C THR A 23 2.92 8.53 5.54
N ILE A 24 3.36 7.73 6.53
CA ILE A 24 3.70 6.33 6.30
C ILE A 24 2.46 5.46 6.07
N THR A 25 2.67 4.29 5.49
CA THR A 25 1.63 3.28 5.26
C THR A 25 1.89 2.04 6.11
N LEU A 26 0.98 1.71 7.02
CA LEU A 26 1.04 0.49 7.82
C LEU A 26 -0.07 -0.51 7.47
N ALA A 27 -1.03 -0.10 6.66
CA ALA A 27 -2.22 -0.87 6.36
C ALA A 27 -2.02 -1.98 5.30
N LEU A 28 -0.90 -2.00 4.59
CA LEU A 28 -0.66 -3.01 3.54
C LEU A 28 -0.57 -4.43 4.10
N ALA A 29 -0.04 -4.59 5.32
CA ALA A 29 0.07 -5.88 5.98
C ALA A 29 -1.29 -6.58 6.22
N PRO A 30 -2.29 -5.96 6.87
CA PRO A 30 -3.62 -6.57 7.00
C PRO A 30 -4.35 -6.72 5.66
N ILE A 31 -4.09 -5.87 4.67
CA ILE A 31 -4.59 -6.05 3.29
C ILE A 31 -4.05 -7.35 2.71
N LEU A 32 -2.76 -7.61 2.85
CA LEU A 32 -2.11 -8.82 2.39
C LEU A 32 -2.67 -10.08 3.08
N ILE A 33 -2.87 -10.04 4.40
CA ILE A 33 -3.51 -11.13 5.15
C ILE A 33 -4.92 -11.38 4.61
N GLY A 34 -5.71 -10.34 4.45
CA GLY A 34 -7.07 -10.45 3.90
C GLY A 34 -7.09 -10.98 2.46
N ALA A 35 -6.16 -10.55 1.63
CA ALA A 35 -6.00 -11.05 0.26
C ALA A 35 -5.59 -12.52 0.21
N ALA A 36 -4.71 -12.96 1.11
CA ALA A 36 -4.30 -14.35 1.22
C ALA A 36 -5.44 -15.28 1.69
N LEU A 37 -6.23 -14.83 2.67
CA LEU A 37 -7.33 -15.60 3.27
C LEU A 37 -8.60 -15.64 2.40
N TYR A 38 -8.95 -14.52 1.76
CA TYR A 38 -10.26 -14.34 1.10
C TYR A 38 -10.14 -14.09 -0.41
N GLY A 39 -8.90 -14.02 -0.92
CA GLY A 39 -8.62 -13.89 -2.34
C GLY A 39 -8.48 -12.44 -2.83
N PRO A 40 -8.19 -12.27 -4.16
CA PRO A 40 -7.85 -10.97 -4.74
C PRO A 40 -8.94 -9.91 -4.64
N LYS A 41 -10.22 -10.31 -4.75
CA LYS A 41 -11.36 -9.39 -4.62
C LYS A 41 -11.43 -8.78 -3.21
N ALA A 42 -11.17 -9.59 -2.18
CA ALA A 42 -11.11 -9.11 -0.81
C ALA A 42 -9.92 -8.19 -0.60
N GLY A 43 -8.76 -8.50 -1.18
CA GLY A 43 -7.59 -7.61 -1.21
C GLY A 43 -7.91 -6.26 -1.83
N ALA A 44 -8.58 -6.24 -2.98
CA ALA A 44 -9.02 -5.00 -3.63
C ALA A 44 -9.99 -4.18 -2.76
N CYS A 45 -10.97 -4.84 -2.13
CA CYS A 45 -11.92 -4.18 -1.23
C CYS A 45 -11.22 -3.56 -0.01
N LEU A 46 -10.34 -4.31 0.65
CA LEU A 46 -9.56 -3.83 1.78
C LEU A 46 -8.58 -2.72 1.39
N GLY A 47 -7.99 -2.82 0.18
CA GLY A 47 -7.20 -1.75 -0.41
C GLY A 47 -8.01 -0.48 -0.70
N GLY A 48 -9.27 -0.63 -1.09
CA GLY A 48 -10.22 0.48 -1.22
C GLY A 48 -10.52 1.17 0.11
N VAL A 49 -10.72 0.40 1.18
CA VAL A 49 -10.87 0.95 2.54
C VAL A 49 -9.63 1.74 2.95
N PHE A 50 -8.44 1.19 2.74
CA PHE A 50 -7.18 1.89 2.99
C PHE A 50 -7.11 3.19 2.20
N GLY A 51 -7.38 3.15 0.88
CA GLY A 51 -7.38 4.33 0.03
C GLY A 51 -8.38 5.40 0.48
N ALA A 52 -9.55 5.00 1.00
CA ALA A 52 -10.54 5.91 1.56
C ALA A 52 -10.03 6.59 2.84
N VAL A 53 -9.34 5.86 3.73
CA VAL A 53 -8.76 6.46 4.94
C VAL A 53 -7.63 7.43 4.59
N VAL A 54 -6.77 7.09 3.61
CA VAL A 54 -5.73 8.00 3.11
C VAL A 54 -6.37 9.26 2.51
N LEU A 55 -7.42 9.11 1.71
CA LEU A 55 -8.15 10.24 1.14
C LEU A 55 -8.75 11.15 2.24
N LEU A 56 -9.34 10.57 3.28
CA LEU A 56 -9.82 11.34 4.43
C LEU A 56 -8.69 12.09 5.13
N ALA A 57 -7.51 11.48 5.27
CA ALA A 57 -6.34 12.16 5.84
C ALA A 57 -5.89 13.36 4.99
N CYS A 58 -5.98 13.26 3.65
CA CYS A 58 -5.73 14.39 2.74
C CYS A 58 -6.77 15.50 2.94
N ILE A 59 -8.06 15.16 3.03
CA ILE A 59 -9.17 16.12 3.21
C ILE A 59 -9.04 16.84 4.56
N LEU A 60 -8.72 16.12 5.62
CA LEU A 60 -8.62 16.64 6.99
C LEU A 60 -7.27 17.35 7.26
N GLY A 61 -6.34 17.33 6.30
CA GLY A 61 -5.02 17.95 6.45
C GLY A 61 -4.05 17.17 7.35
N TRP A 62 -4.35 15.93 7.70
CA TRP A 62 -3.45 15.07 8.46
C TRP A 62 -2.23 14.64 7.63
N ASP A 63 -2.41 14.53 6.33
CA ASP A 63 -1.35 14.34 5.33
C ASP A 63 -1.10 15.68 4.61
N PRO A 64 -0.01 16.43 4.94
CA PRO A 64 0.20 17.76 4.37
C PRO A 64 0.39 17.75 2.86
N GLY A 65 1.14 16.78 2.32
CA GLY A 65 1.34 16.64 0.88
C GLY A 65 0.03 16.30 0.18
N GLY A 66 -0.73 15.36 0.72
CA GLY A 66 -2.04 14.99 0.22
C GLY A 66 -3.06 16.12 0.30
N ALA A 67 -3.02 16.96 1.35
CA ALA A 67 -3.88 18.14 1.47
C ALA A 67 -3.62 19.18 0.37
N ILE A 68 -2.34 19.39 0.00
CA ILE A 68 -1.98 20.25 -1.13
C ILE A 68 -2.56 19.70 -2.42
N LEU A 69 -2.44 18.40 -2.67
CA LEU A 69 -2.99 17.74 -3.86
C LEU A 69 -4.53 17.78 -3.88
N TRP A 70 -5.17 17.59 -2.72
CA TRP A 70 -6.63 17.69 -2.58
C TRP A 70 -7.13 19.09 -2.95
N ASN A 71 -6.49 20.12 -2.45
CA ASN A 71 -6.84 21.50 -2.76
C ASN A 71 -6.57 21.85 -4.24
N ALA A 72 -5.58 21.22 -4.86
CA ALA A 72 -5.26 21.39 -6.27
C ALA A 72 -6.31 20.75 -7.19
N ASN A 73 -6.63 19.48 -6.94
CA ASN A 73 -7.64 18.74 -7.70
C ASN A 73 -8.20 17.57 -6.89
N PRO A 74 -9.40 17.72 -6.28
CA PRO A 74 -10.02 16.67 -5.45
C PRO A 74 -10.25 15.36 -6.20
N PHE A 75 -10.68 15.44 -7.46
CA PHE A 75 -10.99 14.25 -8.26
C PHE A 75 -9.73 13.41 -8.55
N LEU A 76 -8.66 14.06 -9.00
CA LEU A 76 -7.39 13.37 -9.29
C LEU A 76 -6.77 12.80 -8.02
N THR A 77 -6.83 13.52 -6.90
CA THR A 77 -6.35 13.04 -5.60
C THR A 77 -7.14 11.82 -5.13
N ALA A 78 -8.47 11.84 -5.25
CA ALA A 78 -9.29 10.67 -4.94
C ALA A 78 -8.95 9.47 -5.83
N LEU A 79 -8.77 9.70 -7.14
CA LEU A 79 -8.38 8.67 -8.09
C LEU A 79 -7.05 8.00 -7.71
N VAL A 80 -6.04 8.80 -7.35
CA VAL A 80 -4.73 8.28 -6.92
C VAL A 80 -4.85 7.53 -5.60
N CYS A 81 -5.50 8.10 -4.57
CA CYS A 81 -5.60 7.47 -3.25
C CYS A 81 -6.37 6.15 -3.29
N LEU A 82 -7.52 6.10 -3.94
CA LEU A 82 -8.32 4.90 -4.06
C LEU A 82 -7.69 3.90 -5.03
N GLY A 83 -7.24 4.37 -6.19
CA GLY A 83 -6.66 3.53 -7.24
C GLY A 83 -5.43 2.78 -6.76
N LYS A 84 -4.46 3.46 -6.13
CA LYS A 84 -3.24 2.80 -5.61
C LYS A 84 -3.57 1.71 -4.59
N GLY A 85 -4.51 1.97 -3.66
CA GLY A 85 -4.89 1.02 -2.63
C GLY A 85 -5.61 -0.21 -3.20
N ILE A 86 -6.62 0.01 -4.04
CA ILE A 86 -7.39 -1.07 -4.70
C ILE A 86 -6.46 -1.96 -5.52
N LEU A 87 -5.61 -1.37 -6.36
CA LEU A 87 -4.72 -2.11 -7.26
C LEU A 87 -3.60 -2.81 -6.50
N ALA A 88 -3.05 -2.22 -5.43
CA ALA A 88 -2.07 -2.88 -4.58
C ALA A 88 -2.65 -4.13 -3.90
N GLY A 89 -3.85 -4.02 -3.32
CA GLY A 89 -4.53 -5.16 -2.70
C GLY A 89 -4.94 -6.24 -3.70
N LEU A 90 -5.42 -5.84 -4.89
CA LEU A 90 -5.73 -6.76 -5.99
C LEU A 90 -4.48 -7.52 -6.46
N ALA A 91 -3.40 -6.80 -6.76
CA ALA A 91 -2.14 -7.37 -7.24
C ALA A 91 -1.53 -8.34 -6.22
N ALA A 92 -1.51 -7.96 -4.94
CA ALA A 92 -1.05 -8.84 -3.86
C ALA A 92 -1.84 -10.14 -3.82
N GLY A 93 -3.17 -10.07 -3.89
CA GLY A 93 -4.04 -11.24 -3.89
C GLY A 93 -3.87 -12.13 -5.13
N LEU A 94 -3.69 -11.54 -6.32
CA LEU A 94 -3.45 -12.28 -7.56
C LEU A 94 -2.11 -13.02 -7.51
N VAL A 95 -1.03 -12.35 -7.08
CA VAL A 95 0.30 -12.95 -6.96
C VAL A 95 0.31 -14.06 -5.90
N TYR A 96 -0.29 -13.81 -4.74
CA TYR A 96 -0.42 -14.85 -3.71
C TYR A 96 -1.13 -16.08 -4.26
N ARG A 97 -2.30 -15.89 -4.89
CA ARG A 97 -3.09 -16.98 -5.46
C ARG A 97 -2.33 -17.74 -6.56
N ALA A 98 -1.64 -17.03 -7.45
CA ALA A 98 -0.89 -17.65 -8.53
C ALA A 98 0.23 -18.58 -8.02
N ILE A 99 0.93 -18.17 -6.97
CA ILE A 99 2.06 -18.94 -6.41
C ILE A 99 1.58 -20.01 -5.43
N ALA A 100 0.73 -19.63 -4.47
CA ALA A 100 0.29 -20.53 -3.40
C ALA A 100 -0.69 -21.61 -3.90
N TRP A 101 -1.56 -21.28 -4.86
CA TRP A 101 -2.64 -22.16 -5.32
C TRP A 101 -2.46 -22.66 -6.76
N GLY A 102 -1.44 -22.19 -7.49
CA GLY A 102 -1.19 -22.53 -8.90
C GLY A 102 -0.66 -23.96 -9.17
N GLY A 103 -0.66 -24.89 -8.19
CA GLY A 103 -0.17 -26.26 -8.35
C GLY A 103 -0.97 -27.30 -7.60
N LYS A 104 -0.69 -28.59 -7.90
CA LYS A 104 -1.40 -29.76 -7.35
C LYS A 104 -1.18 -30.00 -5.84
N SER A 105 -0.25 -29.29 -5.20
CA SER A 105 0.08 -29.44 -3.78
C SER A 105 0.11 -28.10 -3.06
N HIS A 106 -0.64 -28.00 -1.97
CA HIS A 106 -0.65 -26.85 -1.05
C HIS A 106 0.49 -27.01 -0.03
N SER A 107 1.74 -26.91 -0.48
CA SER A 107 2.89 -27.01 0.45
C SER A 107 3.12 -25.70 1.20
N SER A 108 3.55 -25.79 2.46
CA SER A 108 3.92 -24.62 3.27
C SER A 108 4.97 -23.74 2.58
N GLY A 109 5.90 -24.33 1.79
CA GLY A 109 6.89 -23.58 1.03
C GLY A 109 6.27 -22.69 -0.07
N ARG A 110 5.23 -23.16 -0.76
CA ARG A 110 4.52 -22.36 -1.78
C ARG A 110 3.70 -21.24 -1.15
N MET A 111 3.08 -21.49 0.00
CA MET A 111 2.36 -20.47 0.75
C MET A 111 3.31 -19.38 1.23
N LEU A 112 4.50 -19.74 1.73
CA LEU A 112 5.53 -18.81 2.12
C LEU A 112 6.04 -18.00 0.92
N GLY A 113 6.39 -18.66 -0.18
CA GLY A 113 6.81 -18.00 -1.42
C GLY A 113 5.77 -17.04 -1.96
N GLY A 114 4.50 -17.44 -1.95
CA GLY A 114 3.37 -16.59 -2.33
C GLY A 114 3.20 -15.37 -1.42
N SER A 115 3.36 -15.55 -0.11
CA SER A 115 3.29 -14.47 0.88
C SER A 115 4.42 -13.46 0.72
N ILE A 116 5.65 -13.95 0.51
CA ILE A 116 6.83 -13.09 0.27
C ILE A 116 6.65 -12.29 -1.02
N ALA A 117 6.30 -12.96 -2.12
CA ALA A 117 6.09 -12.31 -3.42
C ALA A 117 4.98 -11.26 -3.36
N ALA A 118 3.84 -11.59 -2.75
CA ALA A 118 2.74 -10.65 -2.57
C ALA A 118 3.12 -9.49 -1.62
N GLY A 119 3.93 -9.78 -0.58
CA GLY A 119 4.47 -8.78 0.34
C GLY A 119 5.42 -7.78 -0.32
N ILE A 120 6.11 -8.16 -1.39
CA ILE A 120 6.93 -7.28 -2.22
C ILE A 120 6.07 -6.52 -3.23
N VAL A 121 5.17 -7.20 -3.92
CA VAL A 121 4.34 -6.61 -4.98
C VAL A 121 3.40 -5.55 -4.43
N SER A 122 2.84 -5.74 -3.23
CA SER A 122 1.90 -4.80 -2.63
C SER A 122 2.49 -3.39 -2.47
N PRO A 123 3.61 -3.17 -1.77
CA PRO A 123 4.22 -1.85 -1.67
C PRO A 123 4.76 -1.32 -3.00
N VAL A 124 5.28 -2.18 -3.88
CA VAL A 124 5.73 -1.78 -5.22
C VAL A 124 4.58 -1.16 -6.02
N VAL A 125 3.43 -1.82 -6.04
CA VAL A 125 2.25 -1.31 -6.75
C VAL A 125 1.69 -0.05 -6.07
N ASN A 126 1.58 -0.05 -4.72
CA ASN A 126 1.09 1.11 -3.98
C ASN A 126 1.95 2.36 -4.21
N THR A 127 3.26 2.25 -4.00
CA THR A 127 4.20 3.35 -4.15
C THR A 127 4.40 3.72 -5.63
N GLY A 128 4.52 2.72 -6.50
CA GLY A 128 4.67 2.95 -7.94
C GLY A 128 3.50 3.73 -8.54
N LEU A 129 2.26 3.33 -8.24
CA LEU A 129 1.07 4.06 -8.71
C LEU A 129 0.95 5.46 -8.11
N PHE A 130 1.36 5.64 -6.85
CA PHE A 130 1.41 6.96 -6.25
C PHE A 130 2.39 7.88 -6.97
N LEU A 131 3.62 7.42 -7.24
CA LEU A 131 4.64 8.17 -7.95
C LEU A 131 4.24 8.47 -9.40
N LEU A 132 3.67 7.50 -10.10
CA LEU A 132 3.14 7.71 -11.45
C LEU A 132 1.99 8.73 -11.43
N GLY A 133 1.10 8.64 -10.45
CA GLY A 133 0.03 9.61 -10.26
C GLY A 133 0.57 11.03 -10.07
N LEU A 134 1.59 11.21 -9.22
CA LEU A 134 2.23 12.50 -9.02
C LEU A 134 2.90 13.00 -10.31
N PHE A 135 3.65 12.15 -10.98
CA PHE A 135 4.41 12.51 -12.16
C PHE A 135 3.52 12.96 -13.33
N PHE A 136 2.40 12.23 -13.56
CA PHE A 136 1.53 12.52 -14.71
C PHE A 136 0.38 13.49 -14.38
N LEU A 137 -0.14 13.47 -13.15
CA LEU A 137 -1.34 14.23 -12.79
C LEU A 137 -1.01 15.52 -12.02
N PHE A 138 0.15 15.56 -11.34
CA PHE A 138 0.56 16.71 -10.52
C PHE A 138 2.01 17.15 -10.77
N PRO A 139 2.48 17.28 -12.03
CA PRO A 139 3.89 17.56 -12.34
C PRO A 139 4.38 18.86 -11.71
N THR A 140 3.60 19.93 -11.77
CA THR A 140 3.95 21.25 -11.22
C THR A 140 4.25 21.20 -9.71
N TYR A 141 3.46 20.43 -8.95
CA TYR A 141 3.69 20.27 -7.51
C TYR A 141 4.91 19.42 -7.21
N LEU A 142 5.12 18.36 -7.98
CA LEU A 142 6.28 17.49 -7.86
C LEU A 142 7.58 18.25 -8.17
N GLU A 143 7.59 19.09 -9.22
CA GLU A 143 8.70 19.96 -9.57
C GLU A 143 8.99 20.99 -8.48
N ALA A 144 7.95 21.64 -7.93
CA ALA A 144 8.09 22.59 -6.84
C ALA A 144 8.71 21.97 -5.59
N TRP A 145 8.28 20.75 -5.21
CA TRP A 145 8.85 20.03 -4.08
C TRP A 145 10.30 19.59 -4.32
N ALA A 146 10.61 19.10 -5.52
CA ALA A 146 11.97 18.70 -5.89
C ALA A 146 12.92 19.92 -5.87
N THR A 147 12.52 21.02 -6.48
CA THR A 147 13.29 22.27 -6.51
C THR A 147 13.48 22.86 -5.11
N GLY A 148 12.42 22.85 -4.27
CA GLY A 148 12.50 23.27 -2.88
C GLY A 148 13.44 22.43 -2.02
N ALA A 149 13.66 21.17 -2.41
CA ALA A 149 14.64 20.26 -1.80
C ALA A 149 16.04 20.35 -2.42
N GLY A 150 16.27 21.19 -3.44
CA GLY A 150 17.53 21.28 -4.18
C GLY A 150 17.84 20.03 -5.02
N GLN A 151 16.81 19.29 -5.45
CA GLN A 151 16.95 18.02 -6.15
C GLN A 151 16.26 18.06 -7.53
N THR A 152 16.69 17.17 -8.42
CA THR A 152 15.91 16.89 -9.64
C THR A 152 14.66 16.08 -9.29
N VAL A 153 13.62 16.14 -10.13
CA VAL A 153 12.36 15.39 -9.93
C VAL A 153 12.62 13.89 -9.70
N ILE A 154 13.47 13.28 -10.53
CA ILE A 154 13.78 11.85 -10.41
C ILE A 154 14.50 11.54 -9.11
N THR A 155 15.49 12.35 -8.74
CA THR A 155 16.23 12.19 -7.47
C THR A 155 15.31 12.33 -6.27
N TYR A 156 14.43 13.32 -6.29
CA TYR A 156 13.43 13.55 -5.24
C TYR A 156 12.47 12.36 -5.10
N MET A 157 11.94 11.85 -6.21
CA MET A 157 11.06 10.67 -6.21
C MET A 157 11.76 9.45 -5.60
N ILE A 158 12.99 9.15 -6.01
CA ILE A 158 13.71 7.94 -5.58
C ILE A 158 14.21 8.07 -4.14
N PHE A 159 14.92 9.14 -3.83
CA PHE A 159 15.62 9.26 -2.54
C PHE A 159 14.79 9.89 -1.43
N THR A 160 13.81 10.72 -1.75
CA THR A 160 13.00 11.39 -0.73
C THR A 160 11.65 10.70 -0.52
N MET A 161 10.97 10.34 -1.62
CA MET A 161 9.62 9.77 -1.53
C MET A 161 9.60 8.25 -1.35
N VAL A 162 10.51 7.52 -2.05
CA VAL A 162 10.54 6.05 -1.99
C VAL A 162 11.29 5.55 -0.75
N SER A 163 12.42 6.18 -0.38
CA SER A 163 13.45 5.54 0.42
C SER A 163 13.00 5.03 1.79
N ILE A 164 12.37 5.83 2.62
CA ILE A 164 12.05 5.40 4.00
C ILE A 164 10.71 4.69 4.05
N ASN A 165 9.67 5.27 3.46
CA ASN A 165 8.32 4.72 3.52
C ASN A 165 8.24 3.33 2.85
N PHE A 166 8.78 3.22 1.63
CA PHE A 166 8.80 1.95 0.89
C PHE A 166 9.61 0.85 1.60
N VAL A 167 10.80 1.19 2.13
CA VAL A 167 11.63 0.21 2.84
C VAL A 167 10.93 -0.29 4.11
N LEU A 168 10.30 0.60 4.88
CA LEU A 168 9.52 0.22 6.06
C LEU A 168 8.32 -0.67 5.69
N GLU A 169 7.54 -0.28 4.67
CA GLU A 169 6.44 -1.11 4.16
C GLU A 169 6.91 -2.50 3.73
N LEU A 170 8.01 -2.56 3.00
CA LEU A 170 8.60 -3.82 2.55
C LEU A 170 9.05 -4.70 3.71
N LEU A 171 9.78 -4.15 4.68
CA LEU A 171 10.24 -4.89 5.87
C LEU A 171 9.08 -5.41 6.69
N ILE A 172 8.07 -4.59 6.98
CA ILE A 172 6.88 -5.00 7.72
C ILE A 172 6.15 -6.13 7.01
N ASN A 173 5.95 -6.02 5.69
CA ASN A 173 5.27 -7.05 4.91
C ASN A 173 6.07 -8.35 4.85
N LEU A 174 7.40 -8.30 4.76
CA LEU A 174 8.26 -9.49 4.79
C LEU A 174 8.22 -10.19 6.14
N VAL A 175 8.30 -9.46 7.24
CA VAL A 175 8.16 -10.03 8.60
C VAL A 175 6.80 -10.69 8.77
N LEU A 176 5.73 -10.03 8.33
CA LEU A 176 4.37 -10.54 8.44
C LEU A 176 4.05 -11.66 7.44
N SER A 177 4.87 -11.89 6.40
CA SER A 177 4.69 -13.01 5.48
C SER A 177 4.70 -14.36 6.19
N THR A 178 5.51 -14.51 7.23
CA THR A 178 5.55 -15.74 8.08
C THR A 178 4.27 -15.89 8.92
N VAL A 179 3.71 -14.79 9.41
CA VAL A 179 2.44 -14.77 10.15
C VAL A 179 1.28 -15.18 9.23
N ILE A 180 1.29 -14.68 7.98
CA ILE A 180 0.28 -15.03 6.97
C ILE A 180 0.24 -16.54 6.75
N VAL A 181 1.40 -17.18 6.59
CA VAL A 181 1.48 -18.63 6.41
C VAL A 181 0.82 -19.37 7.58
N ARG A 182 1.14 -18.97 8.81
CA ARG A 182 0.55 -19.61 10.02
C ARG A 182 -0.96 -19.43 10.08
N VAL A 183 -1.47 -18.22 9.80
CA VAL A 183 -2.90 -17.92 9.83
C VAL A 183 -3.65 -18.68 8.74
N VAL A 184 -3.11 -18.73 7.52
CA VAL A 184 -3.72 -19.45 6.40
C VAL A 184 -3.71 -20.96 6.65
N SER A 185 -2.58 -21.51 7.16
CA SER A 185 -2.48 -22.94 7.51
C SER A 185 -3.45 -23.35 8.62
N ALA A 186 -3.58 -22.54 9.67
CA ALA A 186 -4.53 -22.81 10.75
C ALA A 186 -5.98 -22.90 10.26
N ARG A 187 -6.35 -22.06 9.29
CA ARG A 187 -7.70 -22.08 8.71
C ARG A 187 -7.96 -23.27 7.77
N SER A 188 -6.92 -23.81 7.15
CA SER A 188 -7.08 -24.97 6.25
C SER A 188 -7.30 -26.29 7.01
N HIS A 189 -7.07 -26.31 8.33
CA HIS A 189 -7.25 -27.47 9.22
C HIS A 189 -8.55 -27.40 10.05
N SER A 190 -9.29 -26.30 9.97
CA SER A 190 -10.63 -26.12 10.56
C SER A 190 -11.72 -26.14 9.49
#